data_e45e7cd0afb541b9876820531eeb85f1
#
_entry.id   e45e7cd0afb541b9876820531eeb85f1
#
_cell.length_a   1.000
_cell.length_b   1.000
_cell.length_c   1.000
_cell.angle_alpha   90.00
_cell.angle_beta   90.00
_cell.angle_gamma   90.00
#
_symmetry.space_group_name_H-M   'P 1'
#
loop_
_entity.id
_entity.type
_entity.pdbx_description
1 polymer ?
#
loop_
_entity_poly.entity_id
_entity_poly.type
_entity_poly.pdbx_seq_one_letter_code
_entity_poly.pdbx_strand_id
1 'polypeptide(L)'
;MYIDKQVKRGYNEYIRLDEGIGKDAMMDVALLVMEDGDTYSFEEPEKELAALVFDGKCTIEWDDQSYDVDRPNPFDYNPSCLHVCKGTKVKITAHGPCNIYIQKTLNDKTFPNKMYKPEDTDTWARGANGELMGCIKRDV
;
A
#
# COMPACT_ATOMS: atom_id res chain seq x y z
N MET A 1 -3.93 12.46 16.92
CA MET A 1 -3.11 13.19 15.92
C MET A 1 -3.99 13.64 14.77
N TYR A 2 -3.96 14.91 14.47
CA TYR A 2 -4.67 15.47 13.31
C TYR A 2 -3.66 15.81 12.21
N ILE A 3 -3.89 15.32 11.00
CA ILE A 3 -3.04 15.62 9.86
C ILE A 3 -3.80 16.56 8.94
N ASP A 4 -3.50 17.86 9.06
CA ASP A 4 -4.08 18.89 8.20
C ASP A 4 -3.27 18.99 6.91
N LYS A 5 -3.48 18.03 6.03
CA LYS A 5 -2.79 17.97 4.75
C LYS A 5 -3.78 17.66 3.64
N GLN A 6 -3.86 18.56 2.69
CA GLN A 6 -4.72 18.38 1.53
C GLN A 6 -4.18 17.30 0.61
N VAL A 7 -5.01 16.33 0.27
CA VAL A 7 -4.65 15.24 -0.66
C VAL A 7 -4.52 15.81 -2.08
N LYS A 8 -3.42 15.51 -2.75
CA LYS A 8 -3.13 15.94 -4.11
C LYS A 8 -2.74 14.74 -4.97
N ARG A 9 -2.85 14.88 -6.29
CA ARG A 9 -2.32 13.91 -7.24
C ARG A 9 -0.83 13.70 -7.00
N GLY A 10 -0.39 12.44 -7.00
CA GLY A 10 0.99 12.05 -6.73
C GLY A 10 1.20 11.52 -5.32
N TYR A 11 2.41 11.60 -4.86
CA TYR A 11 2.84 11.03 -3.58
C TYR A 11 2.64 12.04 -2.43
N ASN A 12 1.74 11.71 -1.50
CA ASN A 12 1.41 12.54 -0.35
C ASN A 12 2.00 11.92 0.91
N GLU A 13 3.10 12.50 1.41
CA GLU A 13 3.72 12.05 2.66
C GLU A 13 3.00 12.64 3.86
N TYR A 14 2.55 11.79 4.79
CA TYR A 14 1.90 12.19 6.03
C TYR A 14 2.80 12.04 7.25
N ILE A 15 3.57 10.96 7.29
CA ILE A 15 4.49 10.63 8.38
C ILE A 15 5.81 10.23 7.76
N ARG A 16 6.91 10.80 8.28
CA ARG A 16 8.27 10.47 7.89
C ARG A 16 9.03 9.91 9.09
N LEU A 17 9.72 8.79 8.86
CA LEU A 17 10.48 8.07 9.87
C LEU A 17 11.59 8.91 10.53
N ASP A 18 12.15 9.87 9.79
CA ASP A 18 13.28 10.71 10.21
C ASP A 18 12.88 11.99 10.93
N GLU A 19 11.60 12.29 11.04
CA GLU A 19 11.14 13.54 11.66
C GLU A 19 9.85 13.41 12.47
N GLY A 20 9.70 14.27 13.47
CA GLY A 20 8.48 14.45 14.24
C GLY A 20 7.94 13.14 14.82
N ILE A 21 6.64 12.94 14.70
CA ILE A 21 5.93 11.76 15.19
C ILE A 21 6.34 10.47 14.48
N GLY A 22 6.89 10.57 13.28
CA GLY A 22 7.38 9.42 12.52
C GLY A 22 8.52 8.69 13.22
N LYS A 23 9.32 9.39 13.99
CA LYS A 23 10.38 8.78 14.82
C LYS A 23 9.78 7.83 15.87
N ASP A 24 8.69 8.24 16.49
CA ASP A 24 8.01 7.40 17.48
C ASP A 24 7.20 6.29 16.82
N ALA A 25 6.59 6.56 15.68
CA ALA A 25 5.83 5.58 14.90
C ALA A 25 6.75 4.57 14.20
N MET A 26 8.02 4.90 14.00
CA MET A 26 9.04 4.06 13.36
C MET A 26 8.66 3.66 11.93
N MET A 27 7.95 4.52 11.19
CA MET A 27 7.51 4.26 9.83
C MET A 27 7.29 5.54 9.02
N ASP A 28 7.39 5.41 7.71
CA ASP A 28 6.86 6.39 6.76
C ASP A 28 5.44 5.97 6.38
N VAL A 29 4.52 6.92 6.30
CA VAL A 29 3.15 6.71 5.84
C VAL A 29 2.83 7.73 4.77
N ALA A 30 2.34 7.25 3.64
CA ALA A 30 1.95 8.09 2.52
C ALA A 30 0.72 7.56 1.80
N LEU A 31 0.08 8.43 1.04
CA LEU A 31 -0.97 8.08 0.09
C LEU A 31 -0.52 8.46 -1.31
N LEU A 32 -0.51 7.49 -2.21
CA LEU A 32 -0.25 7.69 -3.62
C LEU A 32 -1.59 7.83 -4.37
N VAL A 33 -1.84 9.02 -4.93
CA VAL A 33 -3.04 9.33 -5.69
C VAL A 33 -2.68 9.38 -7.17
N MET A 34 -3.28 8.51 -7.97
CA MET A 34 -2.97 8.36 -9.37
C MET A 34 -4.20 8.56 -10.25
N GLU A 35 -3.97 9.10 -11.42
CA GLU A 35 -4.93 9.20 -12.50
C GLU A 35 -4.58 8.22 -13.62
N ASP A 36 -5.50 8.01 -14.57
CA ASP A 36 -5.27 7.12 -15.70
C ASP A 36 -3.95 7.43 -16.43
N GLY A 37 -3.14 6.41 -16.64
CA GLY A 37 -1.84 6.51 -17.31
C GLY A 37 -0.67 6.95 -16.42
N ASP A 38 -0.92 7.35 -15.18
CA ASP A 38 0.16 7.70 -14.26
C ASP A 38 1.01 6.48 -13.91
N THR A 39 2.30 6.70 -13.74
CA THR A 39 3.24 5.69 -13.24
C THR A 39 4.00 6.23 -12.04
N TYR A 40 4.32 5.34 -11.10
CA TYR A 40 5.16 5.67 -9.95
C TYR A 40 6.08 4.49 -9.62
N SER A 41 7.34 4.79 -9.32
CA SER A 41 8.35 3.76 -9.04
C SER A 41 8.98 3.96 -7.67
N PHE A 42 9.25 2.85 -7.00
CA PHE A 42 9.94 2.82 -5.71
C PHE A 42 11.19 1.94 -5.81
N GLU A 43 12.23 2.34 -5.13
CA GLU A 43 13.40 1.52 -4.85
C GLU A 43 14.01 2.00 -3.54
N GLU A 44 13.66 1.33 -2.44
CA GLU A 44 14.12 1.70 -1.10
C GLU A 44 15.35 0.89 -0.72
N PRO A 45 16.51 1.53 -0.53
CA PRO A 45 17.75 0.79 -0.24
C PRO A 45 17.83 0.19 1.16
N GLU A 46 17.07 0.74 2.11
CA GLU A 46 17.16 0.36 3.52
C GLU A 46 15.81 0.02 4.16
N LYS A 47 14.71 0.27 3.45
CA LYS A 47 13.36 0.10 3.98
C LYS A 47 12.62 -1.01 3.27
N GLU A 48 11.86 -1.79 4.01
CA GLU A 48 10.78 -2.59 3.45
C GLU A 48 9.60 -1.70 3.10
N LEU A 49 8.78 -2.13 2.18
CA LEU A 49 7.65 -1.36 1.68
C LEU A 49 6.41 -2.24 1.57
N ALA A 50 5.27 -1.71 2.02
CA ALA A 50 3.96 -2.27 1.76
C ALA A 50 3.13 -1.28 0.94
N ALA A 51 2.54 -1.77 -0.15
CA ALA A 51 1.66 -1.00 -1.02
C ALA A 51 0.28 -1.65 -1.02
N LEU A 52 -0.67 -1.03 -0.32
CA LEU A 52 -2.05 -1.48 -0.21
C LEU A 52 -2.94 -0.68 -1.15
N VAL A 53 -3.55 -1.34 -2.12
CA VAL A 53 -4.51 -0.66 -3.01
C VAL A 53 -5.81 -0.41 -2.26
N PHE A 54 -6.11 0.86 -2.06
CA PHE A 54 -7.35 1.30 -1.40
C PHE A 54 -8.54 1.14 -2.34
N ASP A 55 -8.42 1.73 -3.52
CA ASP A 55 -9.42 1.61 -4.58
C ASP A 55 -8.80 1.91 -5.95
N GLY A 56 -9.48 1.52 -6.99
CA GLY A 56 -9.13 1.79 -8.39
C GLY A 56 -8.52 0.59 -9.12
N LYS A 57 -7.98 0.90 -10.29
CA LYS A 57 -7.34 -0.09 -11.17
C LYS A 57 -5.88 0.27 -11.40
N CYS A 58 -5.01 -0.69 -11.19
CA CYS A 58 -3.58 -0.52 -11.47
C CYS A 58 -2.89 -1.85 -11.77
N THR A 59 -1.72 -1.77 -12.38
CA THR A 59 -0.79 -2.89 -12.51
C THR A 59 0.40 -2.62 -11.62
N ILE A 60 0.78 -3.58 -10.79
CA ILE A 60 1.95 -3.53 -9.93
C ILE A 60 2.98 -4.52 -10.44
N GLU A 61 4.20 -4.04 -10.68
CA GLU A 61 5.32 -4.82 -11.20
C GLU A 61 6.46 -4.86 -10.18
N TRP A 62 7.01 -6.04 -9.92
CA TRP A 62 8.16 -6.29 -9.05
C TRP A 62 8.83 -7.62 -9.43
N ASP A 63 10.15 -7.76 -9.25
CA ASP A 63 10.89 -9.02 -9.45
C ASP A 63 10.52 -9.79 -10.73
N ASP A 64 10.39 -9.11 -11.87
CA ASP A 64 9.93 -9.69 -13.15
C ASP A 64 8.52 -10.30 -13.09
N GLN A 65 7.72 -9.96 -12.08
CA GLN A 65 6.33 -10.34 -11.93
C GLN A 65 5.43 -9.11 -12.10
N SER A 66 4.16 -9.35 -12.43
CA SER A 66 3.15 -8.31 -12.46
C SER A 66 1.80 -8.84 -11.97
N TYR A 67 1.01 -7.94 -11.39
CA TYR A 67 -0.32 -8.26 -10.91
C TYR A 67 -1.27 -7.09 -11.19
N ASP A 68 -2.42 -7.40 -11.81
CA ASP A 68 -3.46 -6.41 -12.08
C ASP A 68 -4.44 -6.37 -10.92
N VAL A 69 -4.65 -5.17 -10.38
CA VAL A 69 -5.59 -4.92 -9.30
C VAL A 69 -6.81 -4.18 -9.84
N ASP A 70 -7.98 -4.66 -9.47
CA ASP A 70 -9.26 -3.99 -9.71
C ASP A 70 -10.07 -4.01 -8.42
N ARG A 71 -10.05 -2.90 -7.70
CA ARG A 71 -10.80 -2.72 -6.45
C ARG A 71 -11.69 -1.49 -6.56
N PRO A 72 -12.96 -1.66 -6.96
CA PRO A 72 -13.88 -0.53 -7.14
C PRO A 72 -14.13 0.28 -5.88
N ASN A 73 -14.15 -0.37 -4.70
CA ASN A 73 -14.28 0.29 -3.41
C ASN A 73 -13.72 -0.60 -2.29
N PRO A 74 -13.36 -0.01 -1.13
CA PRO A 74 -12.77 -0.78 -0.02
C PRO A 74 -13.79 -1.54 0.83
N PHE A 75 -15.08 -1.35 0.63
CA PHE A 75 -16.13 -1.93 1.47
C PHE A 75 -16.62 -3.29 0.96
N ASP A 76 -16.76 -3.45 -0.35
CA ASP A 76 -17.33 -4.64 -0.97
C ASP A 76 -16.27 -5.62 -1.51
N TYR A 77 -15.01 -5.21 -1.56
CA TYR A 77 -13.92 -5.98 -2.18
C TYR A 77 -12.72 -6.12 -1.23
N ASN A 78 -12.21 -7.34 -1.14
CA ASN A 78 -11.00 -7.60 -0.36
C ASN A 78 -9.78 -6.89 -0.96
N PRO A 79 -8.80 -6.52 -0.12
CA PRO A 79 -7.63 -5.78 -0.58
C PRO A 79 -6.62 -6.64 -1.33
N SER A 80 -5.77 -5.96 -2.09
CA SER A 80 -4.49 -6.49 -2.57
C SER A 80 -3.37 -5.65 -2.00
N CYS A 81 -2.31 -6.30 -1.55
CA CYS A 81 -1.16 -5.63 -0.94
C CYS A 81 0.15 -6.28 -1.38
N LEU A 82 1.05 -5.49 -1.94
CA LEU A 82 2.41 -5.93 -2.20
C LEU A 82 3.29 -5.63 -0.99
N HIS A 83 4.03 -6.62 -0.50
CA HIS A 83 5.02 -6.48 0.56
C HIS A 83 6.38 -6.91 0.05
N VAL A 84 7.33 -5.98 0.02
CA VAL A 84 8.68 -6.21 -0.52
C VAL A 84 9.76 -5.80 0.47
N CYS A 85 10.87 -6.52 0.42
CA CYS A 85 12.05 -6.19 1.20
C CYS A 85 12.83 -5.02 0.58
N LYS A 86 13.79 -4.50 1.32
CA LYS A 86 14.71 -3.45 0.84
C LYS A 86 15.36 -3.83 -0.49
N GLY A 87 15.64 -2.84 -1.32
CA GLY A 87 16.33 -3.03 -2.60
C GLY A 87 15.43 -3.51 -3.74
N THR A 88 14.16 -3.77 -3.49
CA THR A 88 13.22 -4.21 -4.54
C THR A 88 12.70 -3.02 -5.33
N LYS A 89 12.79 -3.11 -6.66
CA LYS A 89 12.16 -2.14 -7.56
C LYS A 89 10.69 -2.48 -7.74
N VAL A 90 9.84 -1.48 -7.49
CA VAL A 90 8.39 -1.59 -7.65
C VAL A 90 7.94 -0.50 -8.62
N LYS A 91 7.15 -0.87 -9.61
CA LYS A 91 6.50 0.08 -10.53
C LYS A 91 5.00 -0.11 -10.49
N ILE A 92 4.28 0.98 -10.36
CA ILE A 92 2.81 0.99 -10.36
C ILE A 92 2.34 1.84 -11.52
N THR A 93 1.45 1.29 -12.33
CA THR A 93 0.81 1.97 -13.46
C THR A 93 -0.69 2.00 -13.24
N ALA A 94 -1.28 3.19 -13.20
CA ALA A 94 -2.72 3.35 -13.02
C ALA A 94 -3.49 3.20 -14.33
N HIS A 95 -4.62 2.52 -14.28
CA HIS A 95 -5.56 2.33 -15.41
C HIS A 95 -6.92 2.97 -15.12
N GLY A 96 -6.89 4.13 -14.49
CA GLY A 96 -7.99 4.92 -14.01
C GLY A 96 -7.63 5.57 -12.69
N PRO A 97 -8.53 6.34 -12.06
CA PRO A 97 -8.29 6.87 -10.72
C PRO A 97 -7.96 5.74 -9.74
N CYS A 98 -6.88 5.90 -8.99
CA CYS A 98 -6.37 4.87 -8.10
C CYS A 98 -5.73 5.49 -6.86
N ASN A 99 -6.06 4.96 -5.68
CA ASN A 99 -5.49 5.38 -4.40
C ASN A 99 -4.78 4.21 -3.74
N ILE A 100 -3.51 4.43 -3.39
CA ILE A 100 -2.67 3.38 -2.82
C ILE A 100 -2.04 3.90 -1.53
N TYR A 101 -2.25 3.16 -0.44
CA TYR A 101 -1.60 3.41 0.83
C TYR A 101 -0.19 2.81 0.80
N ILE A 102 0.80 3.63 1.14
CA ILE A 102 2.22 3.24 1.17
C ILE A 102 2.73 3.34 2.59
N GLN A 103 3.33 2.26 3.06
CA GLN A 103 3.99 2.19 4.36
C GLN A 103 5.40 1.67 4.19
N LYS A 104 6.38 2.33 4.83
CA LYS A 104 7.78 1.92 4.79
C LYS A 104 8.36 1.93 6.19
N THR A 105 9.24 0.98 6.47
CA THR A 105 10.00 0.97 7.73
C THR A 105 11.41 0.41 7.50
N LEU A 106 12.36 0.85 8.31
CA LEU A 106 13.73 0.35 8.27
C LEU A 106 13.76 -1.14 8.60
N ASN A 107 14.41 -1.92 7.74
CA ASN A 107 14.66 -3.33 7.97
C ASN A 107 15.95 -3.75 7.24
N ASP A 108 16.95 -4.19 7.97
CA ASP A 108 18.22 -4.64 7.42
C ASP A 108 18.15 -6.07 6.85
N LYS A 109 17.06 -6.79 7.14
CA LYS A 109 16.84 -8.16 6.68
C LYS A 109 16.21 -8.19 5.30
N THR A 110 16.48 -9.26 4.57
CA THR A 110 15.77 -9.59 3.32
C THR A 110 14.82 -10.76 3.56
N PHE A 111 13.74 -10.79 2.82
CA PHE A 111 12.71 -11.83 2.86
C PHE A 111 12.11 -12.00 1.47
N PRO A 112 11.42 -13.11 1.18
CA PRO A 112 10.71 -13.26 -0.10
C PRO A 112 9.61 -12.22 -0.25
N ASN A 113 9.62 -11.49 -1.38
CA ASN A 113 8.57 -10.55 -1.71
C ASN A 113 7.27 -11.28 -1.99
N LYS A 114 6.14 -10.74 -1.54
CA LYS A 114 4.84 -11.38 -1.68
C LYS A 114 3.75 -10.38 -2.06
N MET A 115 2.95 -10.76 -3.08
CA MET A 115 1.69 -10.12 -3.38
C MET A 115 0.57 -10.86 -2.65
N TYR A 116 -0.06 -10.19 -1.70
CA TYR A 116 -1.30 -10.66 -1.07
C TYR A 116 -2.46 -10.30 -1.99
N LYS A 117 -3.15 -11.32 -2.48
CA LYS A 117 -4.30 -11.16 -3.37
C LYS A 117 -5.61 -11.16 -2.57
N PRO A 118 -6.75 -10.76 -3.15
CA PRO A 118 -8.03 -10.79 -2.44
C PRO A 118 -8.36 -12.14 -1.80
N GLU A 119 -8.03 -13.24 -2.45
CA GLU A 119 -8.23 -14.61 -1.94
C GLU A 119 -7.35 -14.97 -0.75
N ASP A 120 -6.26 -14.23 -0.52
CA ASP A 120 -5.34 -14.41 0.62
C ASP A 120 -5.80 -13.64 1.86
N THR A 121 -6.93 -12.92 1.78
CA THR A 121 -7.43 -12.06 2.84
C THR A 121 -8.77 -12.55 3.37
N ASP A 122 -9.01 -12.31 4.66
CA ASP A 122 -10.29 -12.60 5.30
C ASP A 122 -11.06 -11.32 5.55
N THR A 123 -12.37 -11.38 5.38
CA THR A 123 -13.28 -10.27 5.70
C THR A 123 -14.11 -10.63 6.95
N TRP A 124 -14.11 -9.74 7.91
CA TRP A 124 -14.82 -9.92 9.18
C TRP A 124 -15.80 -8.78 9.38
N ALA A 125 -17.06 -9.10 9.60
CA ALA A 125 -18.05 -8.10 9.98
C ALA A 125 -17.75 -7.59 11.40
N ARG A 126 -17.54 -6.30 11.53
CA ARG A 126 -17.25 -5.61 12.79
C ARG A 126 -18.05 -4.31 12.86
N GLY A 127 -18.27 -3.81 14.07
CA GLY A 127 -18.99 -2.57 14.32
C GLY A 127 -20.49 -2.75 14.59
N ALA A 128 -21.15 -1.66 14.98
CA ALA A 128 -22.53 -1.68 15.47
C ALA A 128 -23.57 -2.02 14.38
N ASN A 129 -23.25 -1.82 13.11
CA ASN A 129 -24.15 -2.02 11.96
C ASN A 129 -23.61 -3.05 10.95
N GLY A 130 -22.68 -3.92 11.36
CA GLY A 130 -22.08 -4.89 10.45
C GLY A 130 -21.09 -4.28 9.47
N GLU A 131 -20.40 -3.23 9.86
CA GLU A 131 -19.31 -2.64 9.07
C GLU A 131 -18.24 -3.69 8.78
N LEU A 132 -17.82 -3.79 7.52
CA LEU A 132 -16.86 -4.78 7.06
C LEU A 132 -15.46 -4.21 7.07
N MET A 133 -14.54 -4.93 7.71
CA MET A 133 -13.10 -4.67 7.60
C MET A 133 -12.41 -5.88 6.99
N GLY A 134 -11.67 -5.63 5.89
CA GLY A 134 -10.79 -6.65 5.30
C GLY A 134 -9.46 -6.69 6.05
N CYS A 135 -9.06 -7.86 6.50
CA CYS A 135 -7.78 -8.08 7.15
C CYS A 135 -6.90 -9.00 6.30
N ILE A 136 -5.62 -8.69 6.21
CA ILE A 136 -4.64 -9.60 5.61
C ILE A 136 -4.40 -10.74 6.58
N LYS A 137 -4.62 -11.97 6.12
CA LYS A 137 -4.32 -13.16 6.91
C LYS A 137 -2.81 -13.31 7.02
N ARG A 138 -2.31 -13.30 8.23
CA ARG A 138 -0.91 -13.71 8.48
C ARG A 138 -0.88 -15.23 8.56
N ASP A 139 -0.19 -15.83 7.62
CA ASP A 139 0.25 -17.21 7.80
C ASP A 139 1.34 -17.19 8.89
N VAL A 140 0.98 -17.76 9.99
CA VAL A 140 1.90 -17.91 11.13
C VAL A 140 2.86 -19.05 10.86
#